data_745408a941c17d378fca4d591a772ffe
#
_entry.id   745408a941c17d378fca4d591a772ffe
#
_cell.length_a   1.000
_cell.length_b   1.000
_cell.length_c   1.000
_cell.angle_alpha   90.00
_cell.angle_beta   90.00
_cell.angle_gamma   90.00
#
_symmetry.space_group_name_H-M   'P 1'
#
loop_
_entity.id
_entity.type
_entity.pdbx_description
1 polymer ?
#
loop_
_entity_poly.entity_id
_entity_poly.type
_entity_poly.pdbx_seq_one_letter_code
_entity_poly.pdbx_strand_id
1 'polypeptide(L)'
;MTPSAIATATLVRLGQATNRTFVLPLLIFYPTGRCNSRCVSCDWWRQSGADDLTLAEIGEMAAGLPALGTRVVAFSGGEPLLRPEVFDAAARFRAHGMTLHLLTSGVLLERFADRVGQHFARVCVSLDATSGALYEQIRGVDALAVVGRGVARLHQLAPRLPLTARATLHRANFRELPRLVDYARRLGLDGISFLPADISSLGFGRSERPDPSPLALSAEEVAEFSETVERTIAVYAADFESGFIAESPDKLRRLPRYYAALDGDGPFPTVSCNAPWVSVVVEANGSVRPCFFHESIGSIRRAPLAAIVAGNLRVFRQSLDVRANPVCARCVCSLNTSWRSAPWTS
;
A
#
# COMPACT_ATOMS: atom_id res chain seq x y z
N MET A 1 3.47 -24.92 -5.62
CA MET A 1 3.97 -24.24 -4.38
C MET A 1 5.40 -24.65 -4.14
N THR A 2 6.30 -23.70 -3.94
CA THR A 2 7.67 -24.01 -3.55
C THR A 2 7.72 -24.42 -2.07
N PRO A 3 8.57 -25.37 -1.68
CA PRO A 3 8.78 -25.76 -0.27
C PRO A 3 9.08 -24.56 0.63
N SER A 4 9.74 -23.54 0.08
CA SER A 4 10.07 -22.26 0.72
C SER A 4 8.85 -21.42 1.10
N ALA A 5 7.76 -21.42 0.32
CA ALA A 5 6.56 -20.66 0.62
C ALA A 5 5.78 -21.27 1.81
N ILE A 6 5.72 -22.61 1.87
CA ILE A 6 5.09 -23.33 2.98
C ILE A 6 5.87 -23.08 4.28
N ALA A 7 7.20 -23.19 4.24
CA ALA A 7 8.05 -22.92 5.40
C ALA A 7 7.86 -21.48 5.92
N THR A 8 7.83 -20.48 5.02
CA THR A 8 7.60 -19.09 5.40
C THR A 8 6.23 -18.91 6.08
N ALA A 9 5.17 -19.49 5.53
CA ALA A 9 3.83 -19.41 6.13
C ALA A 9 3.75 -20.06 7.51
N THR A 10 4.44 -21.20 7.70
CA THR A 10 4.52 -21.88 8.99
C THR A 10 5.25 -21.02 10.03
N LEU A 11 6.37 -20.40 9.65
CA LEU A 11 7.13 -19.50 10.54
C LEU A 11 6.33 -18.24 10.91
N VAL A 12 5.56 -17.69 9.97
CA VAL A 12 4.64 -16.57 10.26
C VAL A 12 3.57 -16.98 11.27
N ARG A 13 2.93 -18.14 11.10
CA ARG A 13 1.93 -18.66 12.06
C ARG A 13 2.52 -18.89 13.46
N LEU A 14 3.72 -19.46 13.52
CA LEU A 14 4.44 -19.61 14.77
C LEU A 14 4.75 -18.24 15.41
N GLY A 15 5.10 -17.25 14.59
CA GLY A 15 5.27 -15.87 15.01
C GLY A 15 4.01 -15.27 15.59
N GLN A 16 2.84 -15.49 14.97
CA GLN A 16 1.55 -15.03 15.48
C GLN A 16 1.18 -15.69 16.83
N ALA A 17 1.46 -16.98 16.97
CA ALA A 17 1.16 -17.72 18.21
C ALA A 17 2.07 -17.31 19.38
N THR A 18 3.32 -16.91 19.11
CA THR A 18 4.35 -16.67 20.15
C THR A 18 4.74 -15.20 20.30
N ASN A 19 4.26 -14.32 19.41
CA ASN A 19 4.70 -12.92 19.26
C ASN A 19 6.20 -12.75 18.97
N ARG A 20 6.91 -13.85 18.63
CA ARG A 20 8.32 -13.81 18.21
C ARG A 20 8.41 -13.62 16.69
N THR A 21 9.53 -13.07 16.23
CA THR A 21 9.83 -13.00 14.79
C THR A 21 10.74 -14.16 14.42
N PHE A 22 10.21 -15.11 13.66
CA PHE A 22 10.99 -16.17 13.02
C PHE A 22 11.32 -15.82 11.59
N VAL A 23 10.45 -15.01 10.96
CA VAL A 23 10.62 -14.49 9.61
C VAL A 23 9.83 -13.19 9.48
N LEU A 24 10.39 -12.24 8.73
CA LEU A 24 9.74 -10.97 8.37
C LEU A 24 9.79 -10.83 6.85
N PRO A 25 8.88 -11.48 6.11
CA PRO A 25 9.03 -11.67 4.67
C PRO A 25 8.88 -10.39 3.83
N LEU A 26 8.23 -9.34 4.37
CA LEU A 26 7.94 -8.10 3.66
C LEU A 26 8.51 -6.89 4.42
N LEU A 27 9.29 -6.07 3.72
CA LEU A 27 9.61 -4.72 4.13
C LEU A 27 8.83 -3.72 3.27
N ILE A 28 8.14 -2.78 3.90
CA ILE A 28 7.60 -1.60 3.22
C ILE A 28 8.61 -0.47 3.44
N PHE A 29 9.16 0.04 2.37
CA PHE A 29 10.24 1.03 2.42
C PHE A 29 9.82 2.33 1.73
N TYR A 30 10.06 3.45 2.39
CA TYR A 30 9.83 4.78 1.85
C TYR A 30 11.16 5.40 1.42
N PRO A 31 11.47 5.42 0.13
CA PRO A 31 12.72 6.01 -0.36
C PRO A 31 12.84 7.49 -0.07
N THR A 32 11.71 8.21 -0.07
CA THR A 32 11.64 9.65 0.19
C THR A 32 10.29 10.02 0.81
N GLY A 33 10.29 11.07 1.64
CA GLY A 33 9.06 11.71 2.12
C GLY A 33 8.42 12.63 1.08
N ARG A 34 9.13 13.06 0.03
CA ARG A 34 8.61 13.97 -0.98
C ARG A 34 7.60 13.32 -1.89
N CYS A 35 6.62 14.09 -2.37
CA CYS A 35 5.65 13.64 -3.37
C CYS A 35 5.38 14.74 -4.41
N ASN A 36 5.11 14.33 -5.66
CA ASN A 36 4.72 15.20 -6.77
C ASN A 36 3.20 15.29 -6.97
N SER A 37 2.42 14.66 -6.11
CA SER A 37 0.97 14.78 -6.05
C SER A 37 0.55 15.44 -4.73
N ARG A 38 -0.55 16.20 -4.73
CA ARG A 38 -1.10 16.87 -3.55
C ARG A 38 -2.48 16.31 -3.22
N CYS A 39 -2.51 14.99 -3.00
CA CYS A 39 -3.76 14.27 -2.81
C CYS A 39 -4.54 14.79 -1.60
N VAL A 40 -5.85 14.90 -1.74
CA VAL A 40 -6.76 15.32 -0.65
C VAL A 40 -6.78 14.37 0.54
N SER A 41 -6.34 13.11 0.34
CA SER A 41 -6.33 12.05 1.36
C SER A 41 -4.96 11.78 1.99
N CYS A 42 -3.91 12.61 1.68
CA CYS A 42 -2.53 12.29 2.05
C CYS A 42 -1.69 13.56 2.22
N ASP A 43 -0.78 13.59 3.19
CA ASP A 43 0.08 14.74 3.51
C ASP A 43 1.57 14.51 3.23
N TRP A 44 1.97 13.41 2.59
CA TRP A 44 3.37 13.18 2.22
C TRP A 44 3.95 14.31 1.37
N TRP A 45 3.16 14.98 0.56
CA TRP A 45 3.60 16.11 -0.26
C TRP A 45 4.06 17.34 0.54
N ARG A 46 3.73 17.41 1.84
CA ARG A 46 4.19 18.47 2.78
C ARG A 46 5.61 18.21 3.30
N GLN A 47 6.14 17.01 3.08
CA GLN A 47 7.47 16.64 3.57
C GLN A 47 8.57 17.16 2.64
N SER A 48 9.66 17.70 3.20
CA SER A 48 10.78 18.26 2.44
C SER A 48 11.74 17.20 1.88
N GLY A 49 11.79 16.02 2.52
CA GLY A 49 12.80 14.98 2.24
C GLY A 49 14.20 15.30 2.78
N ALA A 50 14.34 16.35 3.60
CA ALA A 50 15.65 16.73 4.16
C ALA A 50 16.26 15.64 5.06
N ASP A 51 15.39 14.86 5.71
CA ASP A 51 15.79 13.76 6.60
C ASP A 51 15.76 12.38 5.94
N ASP A 52 15.66 12.33 4.62
CA ASP A 52 15.64 11.06 3.89
C ASP A 52 16.95 10.26 4.18
N LEU A 53 16.82 8.95 4.35
CA LEU A 53 17.96 8.04 4.55
C LEU A 53 18.97 8.17 3.42
N THR A 54 20.25 8.20 3.76
CA THR A 54 21.35 8.13 2.79
C THR A 54 21.43 6.77 2.13
N LEU A 55 22.10 6.68 0.97
CA LEU A 55 22.35 5.38 0.33
C LEU A 55 23.18 4.45 1.23
N ALA A 56 24.05 4.98 2.08
CA ALA A 56 24.83 4.18 3.02
C ALA A 56 23.91 3.51 4.07
N GLU A 57 23.04 4.30 4.73
CA GLU A 57 22.07 3.80 5.69
C GLU A 57 21.11 2.75 5.06
N ILE A 58 20.67 2.99 3.82
CA ILE A 58 19.86 2.01 3.05
C ILE A 58 20.65 0.73 2.81
N GLY A 59 21.93 0.84 2.45
CA GLY A 59 22.80 -0.31 2.21
C GLY A 59 23.01 -1.15 3.47
N GLU A 60 23.25 -0.52 4.61
CA GLU A 60 23.39 -1.19 5.91
C GLU A 60 22.10 -1.93 6.29
N MET A 61 20.95 -1.26 6.14
CA MET A 61 19.66 -1.90 6.37
C MET A 61 19.44 -3.09 5.43
N ALA A 62 19.71 -2.93 4.14
CA ALA A 62 19.54 -3.99 3.14
C ALA A 62 20.36 -5.23 3.44
N ALA A 63 21.62 -5.06 3.91
CA ALA A 63 22.51 -6.14 4.29
C ALA A 63 21.96 -6.98 5.48
N GLY A 64 21.16 -6.38 6.35
CA GLY A 64 20.53 -7.07 7.49
C GLY A 64 19.26 -7.87 7.16
N LEU A 65 18.63 -7.62 6.00
CA LEU A 65 17.33 -8.22 5.66
C LEU A 65 17.35 -9.74 5.45
N PRO A 66 18.38 -10.35 4.85
CA PRO A 66 18.45 -11.82 4.71
C PRO A 66 18.35 -12.55 6.05
N ALA A 67 18.96 -12.02 7.11
CA ALA A 67 18.89 -12.60 8.45
C ALA A 67 17.48 -12.55 9.05
N LEU A 68 16.63 -11.62 8.62
CA LEU A 68 15.22 -11.54 8.98
C LEU A 68 14.32 -12.43 8.09
N GLY A 69 14.88 -13.07 7.07
CA GLY A 69 14.13 -13.85 6.09
C GLY A 69 13.26 -12.99 5.17
N THR A 70 13.59 -11.71 5.04
CA THR A 70 12.89 -10.78 4.13
C THR A 70 13.14 -11.21 2.68
N ARG A 71 12.09 -11.18 1.87
CA ARG A 71 12.12 -11.58 0.46
C ARG A 71 11.63 -10.48 -0.45
N VAL A 72 10.69 -9.67 0.01
CA VAL A 72 10.07 -8.61 -0.78
C VAL A 72 10.28 -7.27 -0.09
N VAL A 73 10.66 -6.27 -0.88
CA VAL A 73 10.67 -4.87 -0.46
C VAL A 73 9.70 -4.08 -1.33
N ALA A 74 8.65 -3.53 -0.72
CA ALA A 74 7.68 -2.68 -1.39
C ALA A 74 8.09 -1.21 -1.22
N PHE A 75 8.46 -0.57 -2.31
CA PHE A 75 8.77 0.86 -2.37
C PHE A 75 7.46 1.65 -2.38
N SER A 76 7.29 2.55 -1.42
CA SER A 76 6.08 3.36 -1.19
C SER A 76 6.46 4.70 -0.56
N GLY A 77 5.60 5.31 0.24
CA GLY A 77 5.85 6.54 0.99
C GLY A 77 5.26 7.76 0.30
N GLY A 78 6.09 8.77 0.01
CA GLY A 78 5.78 9.85 -0.92
C GLY A 78 5.72 9.31 -2.35
N GLU A 79 6.47 9.88 -3.29
CA GLU A 79 6.65 9.30 -4.61
C GLU A 79 8.06 8.74 -4.75
N PRO A 80 8.23 7.42 -4.79
CA PRO A 80 9.56 6.79 -4.88
C PRO A 80 10.42 7.31 -6.03
N LEU A 81 9.81 7.51 -7.21
CA LEU A 81 10.51 7.96 -8.41
C LEU A 81 10.97 9.42 -8.36
N LEU A 82 10.59 10.20 -7.33
CA LEU A 82 11.13 11.54 -7.08
C LEU A 82 12.52 11.51 -6.47
N ARG A 83 12.91 10.40 -5.84
CA ARG A 83 14.26 10.29 -5.30
C ARG A 83 15.26 10.08 -6.43
N PRO A 84 16.29 10.93 -6.59
CA PRO A 84 17.30 10.78 -7.66
C PRO A 84 17.98 9.42 -7.63
N GLU A 85 18.33 8.91 -6.44
CA GLU A 85 19.04 7.65 -6.22
C GLU A 85 18.11 6.44 -5.99
N VAL A 86 16.82 6.51 -6.39
CA VAL A 86 15.86 5.42 -6.13
C VAL A 86 16.31 4.08 -6.71
N PHE A 87 16.93 4.10 -7.88
CA PHE A 87 17.40 2.88 -8.53
C PHE A 87 18.71 2.36 -7.93
N ASP A 88 19.55 3.24 -7.38
CA ASP A 88 20.73 2.83 -6.62
C ASP A 88 20.31 2.18 -5.29
N ALA A 89 19.29 2.73 -4.62
CA ALA A 89 18.65 2.09 -3.49
C ALA A 89 18.06 0.72 -3.86
N ALA A 90 17.35 0.63 -4.99
CA ALA A 90 16.81 -0.63 -5.50
C ALA A 90 17.92 -1.67 -5.77
N ALA A 91 19.03 -1.26 -6.37
CA ALA A 91 20.17 -2.13 -6.63
C ALA A 91 20.76 -2.71 -5.32
N ARG A 92 20.82 -1.92 -4.23
CA ARG A 92 21.30 -2.41 -2.92
C ARG A 92 20.42 -3.53 -2.37
N PHE A 93 19.11 -3.39 -2.42
CA PHE A 93 18.21 -4.46 -1.98
C PHE A 93 18.31 -5.69 -2.87
N ARG A 94 18.39 -5.52 -4.19
CA ARG A 94 18.55 -6.64 -5.14
C ARG A 94 19.86 -7.39 -4.96
N ALA A 95 20.96 -6.72 -4.62
CA ALA A 95 22.24 -7.35 -4.31
C ALA A 95 22.16 -8.34 -3.14
N HIS A 96 21.17 -8.19 -2.27
CA HIS A 96 20.87 -9.10 -1.16
C HIS A 96 19.71 -10.07 -1.46
N GLY A 97 19.33 -10.24 -2.73
CA GLY A 97 18.32 -11.22 -3.17
C GLY A 97 16.87 -10.80 -2.95
N MET A 98 16.60 -9.51 -2.71
CA MET A 98 15.23 -9.01 -2.52
C MET A 98 14.49 -8.84 -3.85
N THR A 99 13.25 -9.28 -3.92
CA THR A 99 12.29 -8.93 -4.97
C THR A 99 11.68 -7.57 -4.66
N LEU A 100 11.61 -6.67 -5.65
CA LEU A 100 11.15 -5.31 -5.43
C LEU A 100 9.79 -5.06 -6.07
N HIS A 101 8.88 -4.43 -5.31
CA HIS A 101 7.60 -3.93 -5.79
C HIS A 101 7.59 -2.41 -5.71
N LEU A 102 6.97 -1.75 -6.69
CA LEU A 102 6.83 -0.29 -6.74
C LEU A 102 5.36 0.10 -6.61
N LEU A 103 5.07 0.96 -5.64
CA LEU A 103 3.81 1.70 -5.54
C LEU A 103 4.12 3.15 -5.93
N THR A 104 3.45 3.68 -6.95
CA THR A 104 3.76 5.00 -7.53
C THR A 104 2.51 5.77 -7.90
N SER A 105 2.60 7.09 -7.86
CA SER A 105 1.59 7.97 -8.48
C SER A 105 1.48 7.78 -9.99
N GLY A 106 2.53 7.24 -10.63
CA GLY A 106 2.63 7.04 -12.06
C GLY A 106 3.07 8.27 -12.86
N VAL A 107 3.14 9.45 -12.25
CA VAL A 107 3.47 10.72 -12.95
C VAL A 107 4.87 10.71 -13.60
N LEU A 108 5.81 9.99 -12.98
CA LEU A 108 7.18 9.87 -13.51
C LEU A 108 7.43 8.54 -14.23
N LEU A 109 6.41 7.70 -14.38
CA LEU A 109 6.56 6.35 -14.92
C LEU A 109 6.99 6.37 -16.40
N GLU A 110 6.45 7.29 -17.23
CA GLU A 110 6.83 7.44 -18.63
C GLU A 110 8.35 7.70 -18.75
N ARG A 111 8.88 8.60 -17.93
CA ARG A 111 10.31 8.97 -17.91
C ARG A 111 11.23 7.82 -17.51
N PHE A 112 10.80 6.99 -16.55
CA PHE A 112 11.63 5.97 -15.93
C PHE A 112 11.23 4.53 -16.30
N ALA A 113 10.36 4.34 -17.28
CA ALA A 113 9.79 3.03 -17.63
C ALA A 113 10.85 1.95 -17.86
N ASP A 114 11.94 2.26 -18.56
CA ASP A 114 13.04 1.32 -18.80
C ASP A 114 13.68 0.86 -17.46
N ARG A 115 14.09 1.81 -16.62
CA ARG A 115 14.70 1.51 -15.32
C ARG A 115 13.72 0.80 -14.37
N VAL A 116 12.45 1.18 -14.39
CA VAL A 116 11.41 0.50 -13.61
C VAL A 116 11.29 -0.96 -14.04
N GLY A 117 11.22 -1.23 -15.35
CA GLY A 117 11.17 -2.59 -15.88
C GLY A 117 12.38 -3.45 -15.52
N GLN A 118 13.57 -2.84 -15.37
CA GLN A 118 14.81 -3.55 -15.00
C GLN A 118 14.93 -3.85 -13.50
N HIS A 119 14.32 -3.04 -12.63
CA HIS A 119 14.54 -3.12 -11.18
C HIS A 119 13.38 -3.71 -10.39
N PHE A 120 12.16 -3.55 -10.86
CA PHE A 120 10.98 -3.96 -10.11
C PHE A 120 10.31 -5.18 -10.75
N ALA A 121 9.83 -6.09 -9.92
CA ALA A 121 9.12 -7.30 -10.32
C ALA A 121 7.59 -7.10 -10.37
N ARG A 122 7.08 -6.00 -9.84
CA ARG A 122 5.66 -5.62 -9.87
C ARG A 122 5.53 -4.11 -9.70
N VAL A 123 4.55 -3.52 -10.38
CA VAL A 123 4.22 -2.10 -10.24
C VAL A 123 2.73 -1.94 -9.93
N CYS A 124 2.41 -1.06 -8.99
CA CYS A 124 1.04 -0.65 -8.70
C CYS A 124 0.94 0.88 -8.86
N VAL A 125 0.11 1.33 -9.80
CA VAL A 125 -0.12 2.76 -10.03
C VAL A 125 -1.36 3.23 -9.28
N SER A 126 -1.34 4.45 -8.76
CA SER A 126 -2.51 5.06 -8.17
C SER A 126 -3.46 5.58 -9.26
N LEU A 127 -4.72 5.17 -9.20
CA LEU A 127 -5.73 5.48 -10.22
C LEU A 127 -7.08 5.82 -9.56
N ASP A 128 -7.29 7.09 -9.20
CA ASP A 128 -8.44 7.52 -8.39
C ASP A 128 -9.56 8.16 -9.22
N ALA A 129 -9.39 8.31 -10.54
CA ALA A 129 -10.38 8.92 -11.43
C ALA A 129 -10.24 8.43 -12.87
N THR A 130 -11.28 8.63 -13.67
CA THR A 130 -11.34 8.29 -15.10
C THR A 130 -11.37 9.53 -16.02
N SER A 131 -11.41 10.74 -15.44
CA SER A 131 -11.30 12.02 -16.15
C SER A 131 -10.19 12.88 -15.57
N GLY A 132 -9.55 13.71 -16.39
CA GLY A 132 -8.47 14.61 -15.98
C GLY A 132 -8.91 15.58 -14.88
N ALA A 133 -10.08 16.19 -15.01
CA ALA A 133 -10.59 17.16 -14.05
C ALA A 133 -10.82 16.53 -12.65
N LEU A 134 -11.42 15.33 -12.58
CA LEU A 134 -11.59 14.64 -11.31
C LEU A 134 -10.25 14.15 -10.76
N TYR A 135 -9.34 13.69 -11.61
CA TYR A 135 -8.00 13.29 -11.19
C TYR A 135 -7.24 14.46 -10.57
N GLU A 136 -7.27 15.63 -11.20
CA GLU A 136 -6.66 16.85 -10.67
C GLU A 136 -7.30 17.28 -9.33
N GLN A 137 -8.63 17.23 -9.24
CA GLN A 137 -9.33 17.53 -7.99
C GLN A 137 -8.89 16.63 -6.82
N ILE A 138 -8.67 15.33 -7.09
CA ILE A 138 -8.30 14.35 -6.06
C ILE A 138 -6.80 14.36 -5.77
N ARG A 139 -5.97 14.41 -6.82
CA ARG A 139 -4.52 14.21 -6.73
C ARG A 139 -3.73 15.52 -6.71
N GLY A 140 -4.40 16.68 -6.92
CA GLY A 140 -3.79 18.01 -6.93
C GLY A 140 -2.80 18.22 -8.09
N VAL A 141 -2.93 17.46 -9.17
CA VAL A 141 -2.09 17.53 -10.37
C VAL A 141 -2.86 17.00 -11.58
N ASP A 142 -2.80 17.74 -12.71
CA ASP A 142 -3.34 17.28 -13.99
C ASP A 142 -2.35 16.28 -14.65
N ALA A 143 -2.48 15.02 -14.32
CA ALA A 143 -1.52 14.00 -14.75
C ALA A 143 -2.15 12.68 -15.25
N LEU A 144 -3.46 12.57 -15.36
CA LEU A 144 -4.10 11.30 -15.76
C LEU A 144 -3.58 10.81 -17.12
N ALA A 145 -3.47 11.68 -18.10
CA ALA A 145 -2.95 11.35 -19.43
C ALA A 145 -1.45 10.93 -19.36
N VAL A 146 -0.66 11.60 -18.51
CA VAL A 146 0.75 11.26 -18.28
C VAL A 146 0.90 9.86 -17.69
N VAL A 147 0.06 9.52 -16.70
CA VAL A 147 0.02 8.17 -16.11
C VAL A 147 -0.32 7.13 -17.17
N GLY A 148 -1.34 7.40 -18.02
CA GLY A 148 -1.70 6.50 -19.13
C GLY A 148 -0.55 6.24 -20.10
N ARG A 149 0.19 7.30 -20.50
CA ARG A 149 1.40 7.13 -21.34
C ARG A 149 2.49 6.34 -20.62
N GLY A 150 2.69 6.59 -19.33
CA GLY A 150 3.65 5.84 -18.50
C GLY A 150 3.33 4.34 -18.44
N VAL A 151 2.07 3.99 -18.26
CA VAL A 151 1.58 2.61 -18.31
C VAL A 151 1.86 1.99 -19.69
N ALA A 152 1.46 2.66 -20.77
CA ALA A 152 1.68 2.20 -22.15
C ALA A 152 3.17 2.00 -22.45
N ARG A 153 4.01 2.94 -22.02
CA ARG A 153 5.47 2.87 -22.23
C ARG A 153 6.08 1.70 -21.46
N LEU A 154 5.63 1.44 -20.22
CA LEU A 154 6.12 0.33 -19.43
C LEU A 154 5.70 -1.02 -20.04
N HIS A 155 4.48 -1.15 -20.53
CA HIS A 155 4.04 -2.35 -21.27
C HIS A 155 4.89 -2.63 -22.51
N GLN A 156 5.29 -1.60 -23.25
CA GLN A 156 6.16 -1.75 -24.41
C GLN A 156 7.56 -2.29 -24.04
N LEU A 157 8.13 -1.78 -22.95
CA LEU A 157 9.51 -2.09 -22.54
C LEU A 157 9.61 -3.35 -21.68
N ALA A 158 8.57 -3.65 -20.89
CA ALA A 158 8.53 -4.77 -19.97
C ALA A 158 7.16 -5.47 -20.00
N PRO A 159 6.76 -6.13 -21.12
CA PRO A 159 5.41 -6.65 -21.33
C PRO A 159 5.01 -7.80 -20.39
N ARG A 160 5.96 -8.37 -19.64
CA ARG A 160 5.71 -9.42 -18.64
C ARG A 160 5.68 -8.89 -17.20
N LEU A 161 5.94 -7.60 -17.00
CA LEU A 161 5.92 -7.01 -15.67
C LEU A 161 4.48 -6.83 -15.20
N PRO A 162 4.06 -7.48 -14.10
CA PRO A 162 2.73 -7.29 -13.56
C PRO A 162 2.48 -5.82 -13.19
N LEU A 163 1.47 -5.22 -13.79
CA LEU A 163 1.13 -3.82 -13.64
C LEU A 163 -0.35 -3.66 -13.23
N THR A 164 -0.57 -3.25 -11.99
CA THR A 164 -1.90 -3.12 -11.40
C THR A 164 -2.21 -1.68 -11.03
N ALA A 165 -3.48 -1.38 -10.72
CA ALA A 165 -3.88 -0.11 -10.16
C ALA A 165 -4.41 -0.26 -8.72
N ARG A 166 -4.39 0.86 -8.00
CA ARG A 166 -5.10 1.02 -6.73
C ARG A 166 -5.85 2.34 -6.72
N ALA A 167 -7.13 2.27 -6.36
CA ALA A 167 -7.98 3.44 -6.16
C ALA A 167 -8.34 3.59 -4.68
N THR A 168 -8.25 4.83 -4.19
CA THR A 168 -8.75 5.21 -2.87
C THR A 168 -10.10 5.89 -3.06
N LEU A 169 -11.17 5.20 -2.63
CA LEU A 169 -12.54 5.67 -2.81
C LEU A 169 -12.98 6.56 -1.64
N HIS A 170 -13.58 7.69 -1.96
CA HIS A 170 -14.12 8.67 -1.03
C HIS A 170 -15.24 9.50 -1.70
N ARG A 171 -15.76 10.52 -1.03
CA ARG A 171 -16.90 11.34 -1.51
C ARG A 171 -16.77 11.75 -2.98
N ALA A 172 -15.60 12.17 -3.43
CA ALA A 172 -15.43 12.69 -4.80
C ALA A 172 -15.50 11.62 -5.90
N ASN A 173 -15.20 10.35 -5.59
CA ASN A 173 -14.99 9.32 -6.62
C ASN A 173 -15.66 7.96 -6.37
N PHE A 174 -16.42 7.76 -5.31
CA PHE A 174 -17.03 6.44 -5.08
C PHE A 174 -17.97 6.02 -6.21
N ARG A 175 -18.58 6.99 -6.90
CA ARG A 175 -19.43 6.78 -8.09
C ARG A 175 -18.65 6.29 -9.31
N GLU A 176 -17.35 6.54 -9.32
CA GLU A 176 -16.45 6.10 -10.40
C GLU A 176 -16.07 4.61 -10.31
N LEU A 177 -16.43 3.91 -9.23
CA LEU A 177 -16.03 2.52 -8.99
C LEU A 177 -16.19 1.61 -10.23
N PRO A 178 -17.36 1.50 -10.92
CA PRO A 178 -17.47 0.67 -12.13
C PRO A 178 -16.62 1.21 -13.29
N ARG A 179 -16.58 2.53 -13.46
CA ARG A 179 -15.79 3.16 -14.54
C ARG A 179 -14.28 2.97 -14.34
N LEU A 180 -13.81 2.92 -13.10
CA LEU A 180 -12.41 2.64 -12.79
C LEU A 180 -12.00 1.22 -13.19
N VAL A 181 -12.89 0.23 -13.04
CA VAL A 181 -12.66 -1.13 -13.54
C VAL A 181 -12.47 -1.12 -15.05
N ASP A 182 -13.40 -0.49 -15.79
CA ASP A 182 -13.31 -0.37 -17.25
C ASP A 182 -12.07 0.42 -17.70
N TYR A 183 -11.73 1.48 -16.96
CA TYR A 183 -10.57 2.30 -17.31
C TYR A 183 -9.25 1.55 -17.09
N ALA A 184 -9.14 0.78 -16.00
CA ALA A 184 -7.99 -0.10 -15.76
C ALA A 184 -7.82 -1.13 -16.89
N ARG A 185 -8.92 -1.72 -17.39
CA ARG A 185 -8.90 -2.61 -18.55
C ARG A 185 -8.42 -1.91 -19.82
N ARG A 186 -8.94 -0.73 -20.11
CA ARG A 186 -8.52 0.06 -21.29
C ARG A 186 -7.05 0.43 -21.26
N LEU A 187 -6.48 0.63 -20.07
CA LEU A 187 -5.04 0.86 -19.88
C LEU A 187 -4.22 -0.43 -20.02
N GLY A 188 -4.85 -1.60 -20.15
CA GLY A 188 -4.16 -2.90 -20.22
C GLY A 188 -3.58 -3.36 -18.88
N LEU A 189 -4.09 -2.88 -17.76
CA LEU A 189 -3.61 -3.29 -16.45
C LEU A 189 -4.04 -4.74 -16.14
N ASP A 190 -3.24 -5.44 -15.34
CA ASP A 190 -3.50 -6.82 -14.91
C ASP A 190 -4.53 -6.92 -13.78
N GLY A 191 -4.89 -5.79 -13.17
CA GLY A 191 -5.91 -5.74 -12.13
C GLY A 191 -6.02 -4.38 -11.46
N ILE A 192 -7.07 -4.24 -10.65
CA ILE A 192 -7.34 -3.06 -9.84
C ILE A 192 -7.78 -3.45 -8.43
N SER A 193 -7.40 -2.63 -7.44
CA SER A 193 -7.78 -2.78 -6.04
C SER A 193 -8.40 -1.50 -5.49
N PHE A 194 -9.29 -1.63 -4.52
CA PHE A 194 -10.05 -0.52 -3.94
C PHE A 194 -9.91 -0.48 -2.42
N LEU A 195 -9.69 0.71 -1.89
CA LEU A 195 -9.66 0.99 -0.45
C LEU A 195 -10.52 2.21 -0.16
N PRO A 196 -11.16 2.33 1.02
CA PRO A 196 -11.72 3.60 1.45
C PRO A 196 -10.59 4.54 1.87
N ALA A 197 -10.83 5.85 1.84
CA ALA A 197 -9.88 6.82 2.38
C ALA A 197 -9.80 6.68 3.91
N ASP A 198 -8.58 6.65 4.45
CA ASP A 198 -8.41 6.78 5.89
C ASP A 198 -8.61 8.24 6.32
N ILE A 199 -9.57 8.46 7.21
CA ILE A 199 -9.88 9.76 7.80
C ILE A 199 -9.85 9.73 9.33
N SER A 200 -9.24 8.69 9.91
CA SER A 200 -9.25 8.45 11.35
C SER A 200 -7.88 8.37 12.00
N SER A 201 -6.81 8.22 11.24
CA SER A 201 -5.47 7.96 11.75
C SER A 201 -4.46 9.06 11.39
N LEU A 202 -3.27 8.98 12.01
CA LEU A 202 -2.09 9.79 11.68
C LEU A 202 -1.22 9.14 10.58
N GLY A 203 -1.77 8.20 9.81
CA GLY A 203 -1.10 7.63 8.65
C GLY A 203 -0.93 8.65 7.52
N PHE A 204 -0.23 8.25 6.45
CA PHE A 204 -0.07 9.05 5.22
C PHE A 204 0.63 10.40 5.40
N GLY A 205 1.64 10.47 6.30
CA GLY A 205 2.46 11.67 6.50
C GLY A 205 1.79 12.78 7.31
N ARG A 206 0.66 12.52 7.94
CA ARG A 206 -0.11 13.50 8.72
C ARG A 206 0.53 13.76 10.08
N SER A 207 0.53 15.03 10.48
CA SER A 207 0.90 15.48 11.84
C SER A 207 -0.30 15.55 12.78
N GLU A 208 -1.50 15.68 12.23
CA GLU A 208 -2.78 15.75 12.95
C GLU A 208 -3.85 14.93 12.22
N ARG A 209 -4.97 14.66 12.89
CA ARG A 209 -6.08 13.95 12.25
C ARG A 209 -6.64 14.82 11.11
N PRO A 210 -6.95 14.21 9.94
CA PRO A 210 -7.47 14.96 8.81
C PRO A 210 -8.87 15.51 9.13
N ASP A 211 -9.22 16.63 8.49
CA ASP A 211 -10.60 17.05 8.38
C ASP A 211 -11.37 15.98 7.56
N PRO A 212 -12.41 15.35 8.12
CA PRO A 212 -13.17 14.33 7.40
C PRO A 212 -14.03 14.90 6.28
N SER A 213 -14.39 16.19 6.32
CA SER A 213 -15.42 16.77 5.45
C SER A 213 -15.20 16.62 3.95
N PRO A 214 -13.97 16.72 3.40
CA PRO A 214 -13.78 16.52 1.96
C PRO A 214 -13.83 15.05 1.52
N LEU A 215 -13.70 14.09 2.45
CA LEU A 215 -13.51 12.68 2.15
C LEU A 215 -14.67 11.80 2.61
N ALA A 216 -15.31 12.16 3.73
CA ALA A 216 -16.42 11.42 4.32
C ALA A 216 -17.69 11.51 3.44
N LEU A 217 -18.48 10.47 3.47
CA LEU A 217 -19.77 10.38 2.77
C LEU A 217 -20.90 10.73 3.72
N SER A 218 -21.97 11.40 3.24
CA SER A 218 -23.22 11.53 3.96
C SER A 218 -23.99 10.19 3.99
N ALA A 219 -25.04 10.11 4.81
CA ALA A 219 -25.87 8.89 4.88
C ALA A 219 -26.48 8.53 3.51
N GLU A 220 -26.94 9.54 2.74
CA GLU A 220 -27.47 9.34 1.39
C GLU A 220 -26.36 8.84 0.43
N GLU A 221 -25.17 9.43 0.52
CA GLU A 221 -24.02 9.00 -0.29
C GLU A 221 -23.54 7.59 0.08
N VAL A 222 -23.65 7.18 1.34
CA VAL A 222 -23.37 5.80 1.79
C VAL A 222 -24.37 4.81 1.20
N ALA A 223 -25.66 5.16 1.16
CA ALA A 223 -26.69 4.34 0.53
C ALA A 223 -26.42 4.19 -0.99
N GLU A 224 -26.15 5.30 -1.69
CA GLU A 224 -25.77 5.29 -3.12
C GLU A 224 -24.49 4.48 -3.38
N PHE A 225 -23.50 4.58 -2.48
CA PHE A 225 -22.28 3.81 -2.61
C PHE A 225 -22.54 2.31 -2.44
N SER A 226 -23.43 1.93 -1.51
CA SER A 226 -23.84 0.54 -1.33
C SER A 226 -24.49 -0.02 -2.60
N GLU A 227 -25.40 0.72 -3.22
CA GLU A 227 -26.01 0.36 -4.50
C GLU A 227 -24.98 0.26 -5.63
N THR A 228 -24.02 1.19 -5.67
CA THR A 228 -22.94 1.18 -6.66
C THR A 228 -22.05 -0.06 -6.50
N VAL A 229 -21.76 -0.46 -5.27
CA VAL A 229 -21.01 -1.70 -4.97
C VAL A 229 -21.79 -2.93 -5.43
N GLU A 230 -23.08 -3.07 -5.09
CA GLU A 230 -23.87 -4.24 -5.52
C GLU A 230 -23.99 -4.33 -7.05
N ARG A 231 -24.24 -3.21 -7.71
CA ARG A 231 -24.22 -3.15 -9.18
C ARG A 231 -22.87 -3.55 -9.77
N THR A 232 -21.77 -3.10 -9.18
CA THR A 232 -20.41 -3.47 -9.61
C THR A 232 -20.18 -4.95 -9.44
N ILE A 233 -20.60 -5.54 -8.31
CA ILE A 233 -20.47 -6.99 -8.07
C ILE A 233 -21.25 -7.79 -9.12
N ALA A 234 -22.47 -7.36 -9.44
CA ALA A 234 -23.30 -8.04 -10.42
C ALA A 234 -22.73 -7.94 -11.85
N VAL A 235 -22.29 -6.75 -12.26
CA VAL A 235 -21.79 -6.51 -13.63
C VAL A 235 -20.42 -7.13 -13.88
N TYR A 236 -19.56 -7.10 -12.88
CA TYR A 236 -18.14 -7.51 -13.01
C TYR A 236 -17.85 -8.86 -12.31
N ALA A 237 -18.85 -9.77 -12.23
CA ALA A 237 -18.69 -11.07 -11.57
C ALA A 237 -17.46 -11.87 -12.09
N ALA A 238 -17.23 -11.90 -13.39
CA ALA A 238 -16.07 -12.55 -14.00
C ALA A 238 -14.73 -11.90 -13.61
N ASP A 239 -14.73 -10.61 -13.29
CA ASP A 239 -13.52 -9.89 -12.84
C ASP A 239 -13.14 -10.23 -11.40
N PHE A 240 -14.11 -10.52 -10.56
CA PHE A 240 -13.86 -11.07 -9.22
C PHE A 240 -13.35 -12.51 -9.30
N GLU A 241 -13.91 -13.33 -10.18
CA GLU A 241 -13.49 -14.72 -10.38
C GLU A 241 -12.05 -14.81 -10.94
N SER A 242 -11.73 -13.98 -11.92
CA SER A 242 -10.39 -13.92 -12.51
C SER A 242 -9.33 -13.28 -11.58
N GLY A 243 -9.76 -12.54 -10.54
CA GLY A 243 -8.90 -11.75 -9.68
C GLY A 243 -8.44 -10.42 -10.30
N PHE A 244 -9.06 -9.96 -11.40
CA PHE A 244 -8.83 -8.64 -11.96
C PHE A 244 -9.23 -7.54 -10.96
N ILE A 245 -10.39 -7.71 -10.27
CA ILE A 245 -10.70 -6.95 -9.06
C ILE A 245 -10.12 -7.73 -7.89
N ALA A 246 -9.17 -7.12 -7.19
CA ALA A 246 -8.38 -7.79 -6.16
C ALA A 246 -9.17 -8.10 -4.88
N GLU A 247 -10.19 -7.32 -4.58
CA GLU A 247 -11.09 -7.52 -3.45
C GLU A 247 -12.12 -8.61 -3.76
N SER A 248 -12.48 -9.42 -2.76
CA SER A 248 -13.70 -10.22 -2.86
C SER A 248 -14.95 -9.33 -2.81
N PRO A 249 -16.12 -9.79 -3.32
CA PRO A 249 -17.38 -9.06 -3.16
C PRO A 249 -17.67 -8.63 -1.72
N ASP A 250 -17.44 -9.52 -0.75
CA ASP A 250 -17.64 -9.19 0.68
C ASP A 250 -16.68 -8.12 1.18
N LYS A 251 -15.45 -8.09 0.69
CA LYS A 251 -14.49 -7.04 1.03
C LYS A 251 -14.88 -5.70 0.41
N LEU A 252 -15.42 -5.71 -0.82
CA LEU A 252 -15.92 -4.49 -1.46
C LEU A 252 -17.13 -3.91 -0.70
N ARG A 253 -18.07 -4.74 -0.22
CA ARG A 253 -19.20 -4.34 0.62
C ARG A 253 -18.79 -3.67 1.94
N ARG A 254 -17.56 -3.85 2.40
CA ARG A 254 -17.05 -3.19 3.60
C ARG A 254 -16.76 -1.71 3.39
N LEU A 255 -16.57 -1.25 2.14
CA LEU A 255 -16.20 0.13 1.86
C LEU A 255 -17.32 1.12 2.27
N PRO A 256 -18.58 0.97 1.81
CA PRO A 256 -19.66 1.84 2.30
C PRO A 256 -19.93 1.67 3.81
N ARG A 257 -19.83 0.46 4.36
CA ARG A 257 -19.99 0.21 5.80
C ARG A 257 -18.95 0.92 6.66
N TYR A 258 -17.72 1.09 6.15
CA TYR A 258 -16.69 1.87 6.82
C TYR A 258 -17.13 3.33 6.97
N TYR A 259 -17.70 3.93 5.92
CA TYR A 259 -18.19 5.31 5.95
C TYR A 259 -19.44 5.47 6.83
N ALA A 260 -20.36 4.51 6.80
CA ALA A 260 -21.51 4.48 7.72
C ALA A 260 -21.05 4.48 9.19
N ALA A 261 -20.09 3.63 9.53
CA ALA A 261 -19.55 3.54 10.89
C ALA A 261 -18.80 4.81 11.34
N LEU A 262 -18.21 5.57 10.41
CA LEU A 262 -17.59 6.87 10.72
C LEU A 262 -18.62 7.94 11.12
N ASP A 263 -19.82 7.87 10.54
CA ASP A 263 -20.96 8.74 10.87
C ASP A 263 -21.78 8.22 12.07
N GLY A 264 -21.37 7.12 12.68
CA GLY A 264 -22.02 6.52 13.84
C GLY A 264 -23.13 5.53 13.49
N ASP A 265 -23.35 5.22 12.22
CA ASP A 265 -24.32 4.23 11.76
C ASP A 265 -23.68 2.83 11.72
N GLY A 266 -23.81 2.13 12.83
CA GLY A 266 -23.34 0.76 12.98
C GLY A 266 -21.87 0.60 13.35
N PRO A 267 -21.41 -0.66 13.52
CA PRO A 267 -20.03 -0.96 13.87
C PRO A 267 -19.11 -0.94 12.64
N PHE A 268 -17.83 -0.62 12.86
CA PHE A 268 -16.82 -0.78 11.83
C PHE A 268 -16.76 -2.23 11.34
N PRO A 269 -16.49 -2.47 10.04
CA PRO A 269 -16.30 -3.81 9.50
C PRO A 269 -15.18 -4.55 10.23
N THR A 270 -15.41 -5.80 10.60
CA THR A 270 -14.41 -6.61 11.30
C THR A 270 -13.13 -6.72 10.51
N VAL A 271 -12.00 -6.34 11.11
CA VAL A 271 -10.67 -6.40 10.52
C VAL A 271 -9.99 -7.71 10.86
N SER A 272 -9.49 -8.40 9.84
CA SER A 272 -8.55 -9.52 9.98
C SER A 272 -7.21 -9.09 9.40
N CYS A 273 -6.19 -8.96 10.24
CA CYS A 273 -4.89 -8.41 9.85
C CYS A 273 -3.75 -9.14 10.54
N ASN A 274 -2.69 -9.43 9.77
CA ASN A 274 -1.44 -9.97 10.31
C ASN A 274 -0.21 -9.11 9.93
N ALA A 275 -0.43 -7.86 9.52
CA ALA A 275 0.65 -6.96 9.08
C ALA A 275 1.84 -6.91 10.06
N PRO A 276 1.67 -6.73 11.38
CA PRO A 276 2.80 -6.65 12.29
C PRO A 276 3.62 -7.95 12.40
N TRP A 277 3.08 -9.10 11.98
CA TRP A 277 3.79 -10.40 12.00
C TRP A 277 4.47 -10.74 10.68
N VAL A 278 4.10 -10.06 9.58
CA VAL A 278 4.62 -10.33 8.24
C VAL A 278 5.43 -9.17 7.67
N SER A 279 5.29 -7.97 8.22
CA SER A 279 5.93 -6.77 7.68
C SER A 279 6.29 -5.76 8.76
N VAL A 280 7.15 -4.82 8.39
CA VAL A 280 7.34 -3.52 9.02
C VAL A 280 7.42 -2.44 7.95
N VAL A 281 7.17 -1.20 8.33
CA VAL A 281 7.39 -0.01 7.51
C VAL A 281 8.66 0.68 8.01
N VAL A 282 9.58 0.99 7.08
CA VAL A 282 10.71 1.89 7.34
C VAL A 282 10.48 3.15 6.52
N GLU A 283 10.22 4.25 7.23
CA GLU A 283 9.96 5.54 6.63
C GLU A 283 11.25 6.21 6.13
N ALA A 284 11.12 7.23 5.31
CA ALA A 284 12.23 7.92 4.67
C ALA A 284 13.26 8.49 5.67
N ASN A 285 12.82 8.91 6.87
CA ASN A 285 13.67 9.39 7.96
C ASN A 285 14.27 8.27 8.83
N GLY A 286 14.05 7.01 8.48
CA GLY A 286 14.53 5.85 9.22
C GLY A 286 13.65 5.40 10.38
N SER A 287 12.49 6.03 10.60
CA SER A 287 11.52 5.57 11.60
C SER A 287 10.95 4.21 11.20
N VAL A 288 10.79 3.32 12.18
CA VAL A 288 10.25 1.98 11.98
C VAL A 288 8.85 1.90 12.60
N ARG A 289 7.85 1.50 11.78
CA ARG A 289 6.47 1.31 12.25
C ARG A 289 6.04 -0.15 12.10
N PRO A 290 5.17 -0.68 12.99
CA PRO A 290 4.64 -2.03 12.87
C PRO A 290 3.67 -2.19 11.69
N CYS A 291 3.05 -1.12 11.25
CA CYS A 291 2.25 -0.98 10.02
C CYS A 291 2.07 0.51 9.68
N PHE A 292 1.30 0.83 8.61
CA PHE A 292 1.06 2.21 8.14
C PHE A 292 0.42 3.15 9.17
N PHE A 293 -0.38 2.63 10.12
CA PHE A 293 -1.29 3.41 10.95
C PHE A 293 -0.85 3.55 12.40
N HIS A 294 -0.01 2.63 12.89
CA HIS A 294 0.53 2.70 14.24
C HIS A 294 1.76 3.60 14.32
N GLU A 295 2.01 4.13 15.50
CA GLU A 295 3.17 4.99 15.77
C GLU A 295 4.49 4.26 15.57
N SER A 296 5.57 5.04 15.44
CA SER A 296 6.92 4.50 15.34
C SER A 296 7.32 3.75 16.61
N ILE A 297 7.91 2.58 16.42
CA ILE A 297 8.46 1.73 17.49
C ILE A 297 9.97 1.83 17.60
N GLY A 298 10.62 2.68 16.80
CA GLY A 298 12.06 2.87 16.82
C GLY A 298 12.58 3.52 15.53
N SER A 299 13.90 3.59 15.39
CA SER A 299 14.54 4.13 14.17
C SER A 299 15.81 3.34 13.85
N ILE A 300 16.02 3.03 12.56
CA ILE A 300 17.23 2.35 12.10
C ILE A 300 18.50 3.18 12.30
N ARG A 301 18.37 4.49 12.52
CA ARG A 301 19.48 5.38 12.91
C ARG A 301 19.94 5.19 14.36
N ARG A 302 19.10 4.56 15.20
CA ARG A 302 19.42 4.33 16.63
C ARG A 302 19.78 2.88 16.93
N ALA A 303 19.23 1.94 16.17
CA ALA A 303 19.48 0.52 16.35
C ALA A 303 19.25 -0.24 15.02
N PRO A 304 20.00 -1.32 14.77
CA PRO A 304 19.76 -2.17 13.62
C PRO A 304 18.30 -2.66 13.56
N LEU A 305 17.73 -2.77 12.35
CA LEU A 305 16.33 -3.21 12.16
C LEU A 305 16.05 -4.55 12.86
N ALA A 306 16.99 -5.49 12.84
CA ALA A 306 16.84 -6.78 13.52
C ALA A 306 16.64 -6.64 15.04
N ALA A 307 17.32 -5.69 15.70
CA ALA A 307 17.15 -5.42 17.12
C ALA A 307 15.77 -4.83 17.43
N ILE A 308 15.30 -3.88 16.59
CA ILE A 308 13.96 -3.28 16.71
C ILE A 308 12.88 -4.36 16.54
N VAL A 309 13.06 -5.24 15.57
CA VAL A 309 12.11 -6.36 15.30
C VAL A 309 12.10 -7.37 16.43
N ALA A 310 13.26 -7.73 17.01
CA ALA A 310 13.35 -8.66 18.12
C ALA A 310 12.84 -8.09 19.45
N GLY A 311 13.00 -6.80 19.67
CA GLY A 311 12.62 -6.07 20.88
C GLY A 311 11.28 -5.36 20.74
N ASN A 312 11.30 -4.15 20.22
CA ASN A 312 10.16 -3.21 20.21
C ASN A 312 8.93 -3.75 19.46
N LEU A 313 9.12 -4.38 18.30
CA LEU A 313 8.01 -4.97 17.55
C LEU A 313 7.39 -6.16 18.31
N ARG A 314 8.20 -6.94 19.03
CA ARG A 314 7.70 -8.03 19.88
C ARG A 314 6.83 -7.48 21.02
N VAL A 315 7.28 -6.43 21.71
CA VAL A 315 6.50 -5.78 22.77
C VAL A 315 5.19 -5.24 22.21
N PHE A 316 5.22 -4.56 21.06
CA PHE A 316 4.02 -4.10 20.38
C PHE A 316 3.03 -5.23 20.09
N ARG A 317 3.49 -6.37 19.53
CA ARG A 317 2.64 -7.53 19.23
C ARG A 317 2.01 -8.14 20.49
N GLN A 318 2.73 -8.16 21.61
CA GLN A 318 2.23 -8.70 22.88
C GLN A 318 1.06 -7.89 23.45
N SER A 319 1.04 -6.57 23.19
CA SER A 319 -0.03 -5.66 23.63
C SER A 319 -1.15 -5.48 22.59
N LEU A 320 -1.00 -6.04 21.37
CA LEU A 320 -1.94 -5.80 20.27
C LEU A 320 -3.07 -6.84 20.27
N ASP A 321 -4.27 -6.38 20.56
CA ASP A 321 -5.50 -7.05 20.13
C ASP A 321 -6.05 -6.33 18.88
N VAL A 322 -5.94 -6.97 17.71
CA VAL A 322 -6.37 -6.39 16.43
C VAL A 322 -7.87 -6.05 16.43
N ARG A 323 -8.68 -6.77 17.20
CA ARG A 323 -10.14 -6.55 17.23
C ARG A 323 -10.53 -5.42 18.17
N ALA A 324 -9.83 -5.29 19.29
CA ALA A 324 -10.12 -4.30 20.32
C ALA A 324 -9.32 -3.01 20.15
N ASN A 325 -8.20 -3.04 19.43
CA ASN A 325 -7.36 -1.85 19.22
C ASN A 325 -8.08 -0.81 18.35
N PRO A 326 -8.24 0.44 18.81
CA PRO A 326 -9.04 1.46 18.12
C PRO A 326 -8.46 1.87 16.75
N VAL A 327 -7.15 1.77 16.54
CA VAL A 327 -6.51 2.02 15.23
C VAL A 327 -6.82 0.87 14.28
N CYS A 328 -6.69 -0.38 14.75
CA CYS A 328 -6.97 -1.56 13.94
C CYS A 328 -8.47 -1.69 13.59
N ALA A 329 -9.37 -1.40 14.52
CA ALA A 329 -10.81 -1.48 14.30
C ALA A 329 -11.29 -0.56 13.16
N ARG A 330 -10.62 0.59 12.96
CA ARG A 330 -10.91 1.55 11.89
C ARG A 330 -10.02 1.40 10.67
N CYS A 331 -9.27 0.31 10.56
CA CYS A 331 -8.25 0.15 9.52
C CYS A 331 -8.87 -0.05 8.13
N VAL A 332 -8.46 0.79 7.18
CA VAL A 332 -8.87 0.73 5.76
C VAL A 332 -8.03 -0.26 4.94
N CYS A 333 -6.82 -0.61 5.41
CA CYS A 333 -5.85 -1.44 4.69
C CYS A 333 -5.48 -2.69 5.51
N SER A 334 -6.43 -3.59 5.71
CA SER A 334 -6.16 -4.85 6.41
C SER A 334 -5.30 -5.77 5.55
N LEU A 335 -4.04 -5.96 5.94
CA LEU A 335 -3.17 -6.96 5.34
C LEU A 335 -3.40 -8.30 6.03
N ASN A 336 -3.99 -9.24 5.33
CA ASN A 336 -4.13 -10.62 5.81
C ASN A 336 -3.45 -11.56 4.80
N THR A 337 -2.14 -11.67 4.92
CA THR A 337 -1.36 -12.53 4.03
C THR A 337 -1.39 -13.97 4.53
N SER A 338 -1.71 -14.86 3.62
CA SER A 338 -1.64 -16.30 3.79
C SER A 338 -0.63 -16.88 2.80
N TRP A 339 -0.32 -18.16 2.91
CA TRP A 339 0.52 -18.83 1.92
C TRP A 339 -0.05 -18.81 0.48
N ARG A 340 -1.38 -18.56 0.32
CA ARG A 340 -2.04 -18.47 -0.99
C ARG A 340 -2.01 -17.06 -1.58
N SER A 341 -1.89 -16.02 -0.74
CA SER A 341 -2.01 -14.61 -1.14
C SER A 341 -0.79 -13.78 -0.79
N ALA A 342 0.30 -14.42 -0.40
CA ALA A 342 1.49 -13.72 0.03
C ALA A 342 2.29 -13.15 -1.16
N PRO A 343 2.73 -11.89 -1.10
CA PRO A 343 3.48 -11.27 -2.19
C PRO A 343 4.84 -11.92 -2.47
N TRP A 344 5.31 -12.80 -1.58
CA TRP A 344 6.57 -13.55 -1.72
C TRP A 344 6.39 -14.95 -2.33
N THR A 345 5.19 -15.32 -2.77
CA THR A 345 4.90 -16.64 -3.35
C THR A 345 4.84 -16.65 -4.88
N SER A 346 4.93 -15.48 -5.50
CA SER A 346 4.93 -15.30 -6.97
C SER A 346 6.32 -15.21 -7.54
#